data_c361061980b814cfa72393625674e0a9
#
_entry.id   c361061980b814cfa72393625674e0a9
#
_cell.length_a   1.000
_cell.length_b   1.000
_cell.length_c   1.000
_cell.angle_alpha   90.00
_cell.angle_beta   90.00
_cell.angle_gamma   90.00
#
_symmetry.space_group_name_H-M   'P 1'
#
loop_
_entity.id
_entity.type
_entity.pdbx_description
1 polymer ?
#
loop_
_entity_poly.entity_id
_entity_poly.type
_entity_poly.pdbx_seq_one_letter_code
_entity_poly.pdbx_strand_id
1 'polypeptide(L)'
;MDGRTLEVLGILKVAKEQIGDMAFSLNGETLAVASNDNFIYLVDVRGPTEMGVRHKCVGHSSFVTDLSLSQCCKWMMSNDGAGEILYWNAQTGKREGDIDIFKTVVFAQNTCPLSWETIGCWPNHGDLTDINSSETSPQCGLAVTADDFGKIKLFNTPCTSWDAPYYVHQGHSSHITNCMWNCDSTYVVSVGGNDRCAMVWRVVELE
;
A
#
# COMPACT_ATOMS: atom_id res chain seq x y z
N MET A 1 4.49 15.80 -13.65
CA MET A 1 5.82 15.74 -14.29
C MET A 1 5.65 15.06 -15.64
N ASP A 2 6.31 15.54 -16.68
CA ASP A 2 6.35 14.87 -17.98
C ASP A 2 7.23 13.60 -17.87
N GLY A 3 6.72 12.46 -18.32
CA GLY A 3 7.42 11.17 -18.18
C GLY A 3 8.64 10.99 -19.10
N ARG A 4 8.83 11.87 -20.07
CA ARG A 4 9.96 11.82 -21.02
C ARG A 4 11.01 12.88 -20.70
N THR A 5 10.57 14.10 -20.37
CA THR A 5 11.47 15.25 -20.14
C THR A 5 11.77 15.47 -18.66
N LEU A 6 10.98 14.85 -17.76
CA LEU A 6 10.99 15.07 -16.30
C LEU A 6 10.71 16.52 -15.89
N GLU A 7 10.16 17.32 -16.81
CA GLU A 7 9.73 18.68 -16.49
C GLU A 7 8.55 18.69 -15.50
N VAL A 8 8.57 19.60 -14.55
CA VAL A 8 7.47 19.81 -13.62
C VAL A 8 6.32 20.50 -14.34
N LEU A 9 5.21 19.81 -14.55
CA LEU A 9 4.02 20.32 -15.22
C LEU A 9 3.06 21.05 -14.27
N GLY A 10 3.06 20.68 -12.98
CA GLY A 10 2.24 21.32 -11.98
C GLY A 10 2.66 20.93 -10.57
N ILE A 11 2.35 21.77 -9.61
CA ILE A 11 2.61 21.58 -8.18
C ILE A 11 1.34 21.91 -7.41
N LEU A 12 0.92 21.01 -6.51
CA LEU A 12 -0.19 21.24 -5.59
C LEU A 12 0.27 20.97 -4.16
N LYS A 13 0.12 21.94 -3.28
CA LYS A 13 0.33 21.75 -1.84
C LYS A 13 -0.97 21.26 -1.21
N VAL A 14 -1.02 20.01 -0.78
CA VAL A 14 -2.22 19.34 -0.25
C VAL A 14 -2.25 19.28 1.27
N ALA A 15 -1.11 19.04 1.91
CA ALA A 15 -0.99 18.80 3.34
C ALA A 15 0.00 19.78 4.00
N LYS A 16 -0.06 19.88 5.33
CA LYS A 16 0.88 20.69 6.12
C LYS A 16 2.06 19.87 6.62
N GLU A 17 1.83 18.59 6.86
CA GLU A 17 2.82 17.64 7.36
C GLU A 17 3.37 16.77 6.22
N GLN A 18 4.28 15.89 6.54
CA GLN A 18 4.90 14.95 5.60
C GLN A 18 3.84 14.06 4.95
N ILE A 19 4.00 13.79 3.67
CA ILE A 19 3.23 12.80 2.92
C ILE A 19 3.88 11.44 3.14
N GLY A 20 3.10 10.48 3.65
CA GLY A 20 3.54 9.11 3.90
C GLY A 20 3.41 8.23 2.66
N ASP A 21 2.25 8.31 2.00
CA ASP A 21 1.94 7.49 0.84
C ASP A 21 1.04 8.22 -0.16
N MET A 22 1.03 7.75 -1.41
CA MET A 22 0.16 8.26 -2.48
C MET A 22 -0.26 7.13 -3.41
N ALA A 23 -1.55 7.11 -3.75
CA ALA A 23 -2.10 6.14 -4.69
C ALA A 23 -3.00 6.80 -5.75
N PHE A 24 -2.81 6.45 -7.01
CA PHE A 24 -3.72 6.83 -8.09
C PHE A 24 -4.87 5.82 -8.22
N SER A 25 -6.06 6.34 -8.50
CA SER A 25 -7.15 5.50 -9.02
C SER A 25 -6.77 4.94 -10.39
N LEU A 26 -7.31 3.76 -10.72
CA LEU A 26 -6.98 3.05 -11.96
C LEU A 26 -7.31 3.88 -13.22
N ASN A 27 -8.33 4.74 -13.16
CA ASN A 27 -8.69 5.67 -14.24
C ASN A 27 -7.81 6.94 -14.29
N GLY A 28 -6.90 7.13 -13.33
CA GLY A 28 -5.99 8.28 -13.27
C GLY A 28 -6.63 9.62 -12.86
N GLU A 29 -7.93 9.63 -12.53
CA GLU A 29 -8.67 10.88 -12.25
C GLU A 29 -8.59 11.32 -10.79
N THR A 30 -8.27 10.40 -9.86
CA THR A 30 -8.17 10.68 -8.43
C THR A 30 -6.79 10.27 -7.91
N LEU A 31 -6.13 11.17 -7.22
CA LEU A 31 -4.93 10.89 -6.42
C LEU A 31 -5.33 10.94 -4.94
N ALA A 32 -5.15 9.84 -4.22
CA ALA A 32 -5.24 9.82 -2.77
C ALA A 32 -3.85 10.11 -2.18
N VAL A 33 -3.80 10.97 -1.17
CA VAL A 33 -2.57 11.41 -0.50
C VAL A 33 -2.72 11.21 1.00
N ALA A 34 -1.92 10.30 1.56
CA ALA A 34 -1.80 10.05 2.99
C ALA A 34 -0.83 11.04 3.64
N SER A 35 -1.20 11.61 4.78
CA SER A 35 -0.37 12.59 5.45
C SER A 35 -0.19 12.29 6.94
N ASN A 36 0.95 12.74 7.47
CA ASN A 36 1.26 12.62 8.89
C ASN A 36 0.39 13.54 9.78
N ASP A 37 -0.48 14.35 9.17
CA ASP A 37 -1.50 15.11 9.90
C ASP A 37 -2.79 14.31 10.19
N ASN A 38 -2.74 12.97 10.04
CA ASN A 38 -3.81 11.99 10.28
C ASN A 38 -4.96 12.07 9.26
N PHE A 39 -4.75 12.72 8.13
CA PHE A 39 -5.78 12.87 7.10
C PHE A 39 -5.36 12.27 5.77
N ILE A 40 -6.37 11.92 4.98
CA ILE A 40 -6.19 11.57 3.58
C ILE A 40 -6.84 12.66 2.74
N TYR A 41 -6.14 13.12 1.73
CA TYR A 41 -6.62 14.12 0.79
C TYR A 41 -6.92 13.44 -0.55
N LEU A 42 -8.15 13.58 -1.02
CA LEU A 42 -8.56 13.12 -2.35
C LEU A 42 -8.45 14.32 -3.31
N VAL A 43 -7.56 14.18 -4.27
CA VAL A 43 -7.25 15.21 -5.26
C VAL A 43 -7.83 14.80 -6.60
N ASP A 44 -8.61 15.67 -7.23
CA ASP A 44 -9.00 15.53 -8.62
C ASP A 44 -7.83 15.89 -9.53
N VAL A 45 -7.54 15.01 -10.48
CA VAL A 45 -6.49 15.19 -11.47
C VAL A 45 -7.13 15.18 -12.86
N ARG A 46 -7.47 16.36 -13.37
CA ARG A 46 -8.07 16.52 -14.71
C ARG A 46 -7.04 16.79 -15.79
N GLY A 47 -5.83 17.14 -15.38
CA GLY A 47 -4.69 17.43 -16.22
C GLY A 47 -3.50 17.87 -15.39
N PRO A 48 -2.32 18.03 -15.98
CA PRO A 48 -1.09 18.32 -15.25
C PRO A 48 -1.10 19.66 -14.49
N THR A 49 -1.96 20.60 -14.92
CA THR A 49 -2.13 21.92 -14.29
C THR A 49 -3.50 22.08 -13.63
N GLU A 50 -4.40 21.11 -13.79
CA GLU A 50 -5.76 21.14 -13.26
C GLU A 50 -5.92 20.09 -12.14
N MET A 51 -5.28 20.37 -11.01
CA MET A 51 -5.35 19.56 -9.80
C MET A 51 -5.98 20.35 -8.68
N GLY A 52 -6.85 19.70 -7.89
CA GLY A 52 -7.49 20.34 -6.75
C GLY A 52 -7.94 19.33 -5.68
N VAL A 53 -7.84 19.71 -4.41
CA VAL A 53 -8.34 18.88 -3.32
C VAL A 53 -9.86 18.87 -3.36
N ARG A 54 -10.44 17.69 -3.62
CA ARG A 54 -11.90 17.49 -3.63
C ARG A 54 -12.44 17.20 -2.24
N HIS A 55 -11.80 16.27 -1.51
CA HIS A 55 -12.22 15.87 -0.18
C HIS A 55 -11.03 15.71 0.75
N LYS A 56 -11.30 15.90 2.03
CA LYS A 56 -10.42 15.56 3.14
C LYS A 56 -11.11 14.47 3.98
N CYS A 57 -10.53 13.29 4.04
CA CYS A 57 -11.01 12.17 4.84
C CYS A 57 -10.50 12.35 6.27
N VAL A 58 -11.42 12.32 7.24
CA VAL A 58 -11.13 12.54 8.67
C VAL A 58 -11.60 11.31 9.44
N GLY A 59 -10.70 10.65 10.19
CA GLY A 59 -11.10 9.47 10.97
C GLY A 59 -9.94 8.70 11.59
N HIS A 60 -8.74 8.77 11.06
CA HIS A 60 -7.55 8.15 11.64
C HIS A 60 -7.13 8.83 12.94
N SER A 61 -6.70 8.04 13.92
CA SER A 61 -6.18 8.52 15.20
C SER A 61 -4.68 8.81 15.17
N SER A 62 -3.98 8.30 14.15
CA SER A 62 -2.54 8.46 13.96
C SER A 62 -2.20 8.84 12.52
N PHE A 63 -0.90 9.07 12.24
CA PHE A 63 -0.42 9.38 10.89
C PHE A 63 -0.73 8.23 9.93
N VAL A 64 -1.20 8.58 8.73
CA VAL A 64 -1.59 7.59 7.72
C VAL A 64 -0.35 7.07 7.02
N THR A 65 -0.19 5.74 7.01
CA THR A 65 0.99 5.05 6.49
C THR A 65 0.82 4.57 5.07
N ASP A 66 -0.35 3.97 4.75
CA ASP A 66 -0.57 3.26 3.50
C ASP A 66 -1.96 3.50 2.94
N LEU A 67 -2.09 3.43 1.63
CA LEU A 67 -3.32 3.61 0.87
C LEU A 67 -3.46 2.55 -0.21
N SER A 68 -4.66 2.03 -0.37
CA SER A 68 -5.01 1.15 -1.50
C SER A 68 -6.34 1.57 -2.11
N LEU A 69 -6.36 1.79 -3.43
CA LEU A 69 -7.57 2.13 -4.17
C LEU A 69 -8.11 0.91 -4.92
N SER A 70 -9.42 0.75 -4.93
CA SER A 70 -10.09 -0.34 -5.64
C SER A 70 -10.03 -0.18 -7.16
N GLN A 71 -10.08 -1.30 -7.89
CA GLN A 71 -10.13 -1.30 -9.35
C GLN A 71 -11.34 -0.54 -9.90
N CYS A 72 -12.48 -0.57 -9.19
CA CYS A 72 -13.66 0.18 -9.58
C CYS A 72 -13.60 1.69 -9.25
N CYS A 73 -12.49 2.18 -8.71
CA CYS A 73 -12.25 3.58 -8.33
C CYS A 73 -13.25 4.16 -7.33
N LYS A 74 -14.05 3.31 -6.67
CA LYS A 74 -15.08 3.73 -5.71
C LYS A 74 -14.61 3.65 -4.27
N TRP A 75 -13.77 2.67 -3.96
CA TRP A 75 -13.39 2.34 -2.60
C TRP A 75 -11.90 2.60 -2.36
N MET A 76 -11.57 2.91 -1.15
CA MET A 76 -10.20 3.08 -0.68
C MET A 76 -10.08 2.44 0.71
N MET A 77 -8.94 1.79 0.96
CA MET A 77 -8.51 1.29 2.24
C MET A 77 -7.27 2.07 2.68
N SER A 78 -7.10 2.26 3.97
CA SER A 78 -5.93 2.92 4.55
C SER A 78 -5.52 2.31 5.87
N ASN A 79 -4.22 2.35 6.15
CA ASN A 79 -3.65 2.02 7.45
C ASN A 79 -3.06 3.27 8.10
N ASP A 80 -2.83 3.21 9.41
CA ASP A 80 -2.16 4.26 10.17
C ASP A 80 -1.14 3.70 11.18
N GLY A 81 -0.36 4.59 11.78
CA GLY A 81 0.67 4.22 12.76
C GLY A 81 0.14 3.68 14.09
N ALA A 82 -1.17 3.70 14.34
CA ALA A 82 -1.82 3.05 15.47
C ALA A 82 -2.35 1.65 15.13
N GLY A 83 -2.19 1.19 13.88
CA GLY A 83 -2.67 -0.10 13.40
C GLY A 83 -4.16 -0.12 13.07
N GLU A 84 -4.76 1.03 12.80
CA GLU A 84 -6.15 1.10 12.36
C GLU A 84 -6.26 0.76 10.88
N ILE A 85 -7.31 0.04 10.51
CA ILE A 85 -7.73 -0.20 9.13
C ILE A 85 -9.03 0.58 8.92
N LEU A 86 -9.02 1.57 8.05
CA LEU A 86 -10.21 2.32 7.71
C LEU A 86 -10.55 2.19 6.24
N TYR A 87 -11.86 2.18 5.98
CA TYR A 87 -12.40 2.07 4.63
C TYR A 87 -13.19 3.33 4.27
N TRP A 88 -13.11 3.73 3.02
CA TRP A 88 -13.63 5.00 2.53
C TRP A 88 -14.31 4.85 1.19
N ASN A 89 -15.32 5.65 0.97
CA ASN A 89 -15.82 5.91 -0.37
C ASN A 89 -14.92 6.99 -1.01
N ALA A 90 -14.12 6.60 -2.00
CA ALA A 90 -13.15 7.48 -2.65
C ALA A 90 -13.79 8.61 -3.47
N GLN A 91 -15.08 8.51 -3.78
CA GLN A 91 -15.79 9.58 -4.51
C GLN A 91 -16.31 10.66 -3.59
N THR A 92 -16.70 10.32 -2.36
CA THR A 92 -17.33 11.23 -1.40
C THR A 92 -16.44 11.61 -0.23
N GLY A 93 -15.31 10.92 -0.04
CA GLY A 93 -14.41 11.09 1.11
C GLY A 93 -14.98 10.61 2.44
N LYS A 94 -16.14 9.95 2.44
CA LYS A 94 -16.80 9.48 3.66
C LYS A 94 -16.29 8.10 4.06
N ARG A 95 -16.14 7.91 5.39
CA ARG A 95 -15.82 6.62 5.96
C ARG A 95 -16.97 5.63 5.71
N GLU A 96 -16.62 4.39 5.35
CA GLU A 96 -17.54 3.27 5.23
C GLU A 96 -17.46 2.41 6.49
N GLY A 97 -18.60 2.09 7.06
CA GLY A 97 -18.69 1.28 8.28
C GLY A 97 -18.98 -0.18 8.04
N ASP A 98 -19.52 -0.54 6.88
CA ASP A 98 -19.79 -1.92 6.51
C ASP A 98 -18.52 -2.55 5.91
N ILE A 99 -17.76 -3.23 6.75
CA ILE A 99 -16.49 -3.87 6.36
C ILE A 99 -16.69 -5.14 5.52
N ASP A 100 -17.88 -5.76 5.55
CA ASP A 100 -18.12 -6.99 4.79
C ASP A 100 -18.12 -6.75 3.27
N ILE A 101 -18.45 -5.55 2.84
CA ILE A 101 -18.36 -5.13 1.44
C ILE A 101 -16.93 -5.35 0.92
N PHE A 102 -15.91 -5.09 1.74
CA PHE A 102 -14.50 -5.08 1.32
C PHE A 102 -13.90 -6.47 1.14
N LYS A 103 -14.56 -7.52 1.62
CA LYS A 103 -14.17 -8.92 1.34
C LYS A 103 -14.32 -9.30 -0.14
N THR A 104 -15.10 -8.53 -0.89
CA THR A 104 -15.35 -8.77 -2.33
C THR A 104 -14.78 -7.68 -3.23
N VAL A 105 -14.24 -6.62 -2.64
CA VAL A 105 -13.62 -5.52 -3.39
C VAL A 105 -12.23 -5.93 -3.84
N VAL A 106 -11.97 -5.81 -5.14
CA VAL A 106 -10.63 -6.01 -5.70
C VAL A 106 -9.90 -4.67 -5.71
N PHE A 107 -8.77 -4.61 -5.04
CA PHE A 107 -7.89 -3.45 -5.03
C PHE A 107 -6.97 -3.46 -6.27
N ALA A 108 -6.70 -2.30 -6.83
CA ALA A 108 -5.83 -2.17 -8.01
C ALA A 108 -4.37 -2.47 -7.65
N GLN A 109 -3.96 -2.02 -6.49
CA GLN A 109 -2.75 -2.39 -5.78
C GLN A 109 -3.14 -2.53 -4.31
N ASN A 110 -2.83 -3.65 -3.68
CA ASN A 110 -3.07 -3.84 -2.26
C ASN A 110 -1.72 -3.74 -1.54
N THR A 111 -1.36 -2.51 -1.19
CA THR A 111 -0.10 -2.15 -0.50
C THR A 111 -0.29 -1.95 0.99
N CYS A 112 -1.54 -1.95 1.48
CA CYS A 112 -1.82 -1.86 2.91
C CYS A 112 -1.37 -3.14 3.63
N PRO A 113 -0.37 -3.10 4.53
CA PRO A 113 0.11 -4.28 5.25
C PRO A 113 -0.97 -4.91 6.15
N LEU A 114 -1.87 -4.08 6.67
CA LEU A 114 -3.03 -4.52 7.42
C LEU A 114 -4.26 -4.53 6.50
N SER A 115 -4.67 -5.71 6.08
CA SER A 115 -5.92 -5.94 5.36
C SER A 115 -6.47 -7.33 5.73
N TRP A 116 -7.71 -7.62 5.38
CA TRP A 116 -8.24 -8.97 5.61
C TRP A 116 -7.49 -10.04 4.82
N GLU A 117 -6.94 -9.68 3.67
CA GLU A 117 -6.17 -10.60 2.80
C GLU A 117 -4.76 -10.89 3.33
N THR A 118 -4.22 -10.01 4.18
CA THR A 118 -2.83 -10.08 4.67
C THR A 118 -2.72 -10.24 6.18
N ILE A 119 -3.83 -10.27 6.90
CA ILE A 119 -3.81 -10.35 8.37
C ILE A 119 -3.06 -11.59 8.89
N GLY A 120 -3.11 -12.71 8.18
CA GLY A 120 -2.38 -13.92 8.51
C GLY A 120 -0.88 -13.88 8.19
N CYS A 121 -0.41 -12.86 7.47
CA CYS A 121 1.02 -12.65 7.25
C CYS A 121 1.74 -12.12 8.51
N TRP A 122 0.97 -11.55 9.45
CA TRP A 122 1.50 -11.03 10.69
C TRP A 122 1.86 -12.14 11.66
N PRO A 123 3.05 -12.06 12.31
CA PRO A 123 3.44 -13.07 13.27
C PRO A 123 2.50 -13.07 14.48
N ASN A 124 2.15 -14.26 14.95
CA ASN A 124 1.40 -14.40 16.19
C ASN A 124 2.28 -13.86 17.34
N HIS A 125 1.79 -12.90 18.10
CA HIS A 125 2.54 -12.15 19.13
C HIS A 125 3.59 -11.15 18.61
N GLY A 126 3.63 -10.85 17.31
CA GLY A 126 4.40 -9.73 16.76
C GLY A 126 3.77 -8.38 17.13
N ASP A 127 4.53 -7.32 17.07
CA ASP A 127 3.97 -5.97 17.13
C ASP A 127 3.60 -5.47 15.72
N LEU A 128 2.85 -4.37 15.67
CA LEU A 128 2.37 -3.80 14.40
C LEU A 128 3.46 -3.09 13.59
N THR A 129 4.70 -3.12 14.04
CA THR A 129 5.87 -2.54 13.36
C THR A 129 6.72 -3.58 12.65
N ASP A 130 6.47 -4.88 12.87
CA ASP A 130 7.31 -5.96 12.33
C ASP A 130 7.26 -6.03 10.79
N ILE A 131 6.14 -5.65 10.16
CA ILE A 131 5.97 -5.61 8.71
C ILE A 131 5.91 -4.16 8.25
N ASN A 132 6.92 -3.73 7.51
CA ASN A 132 7.04 -2.36 7.01
C ASN A 132 6.31 -2.13 5.69
N SER A 133 6.19 -3.18 4.89
CA SER A 133 5.52 -3.11 3.57
C SER A 133 4.99 -4.47 3.18
N SER A 134 3.91 -4.46 2.45
CA SER A 134 3.39 -5.65 1.77
C SER A 134 2.75 -5.26 0.45
N GLU A 135 2.70 -6.20 -0.47
CA GLU A 135 1.91 -6.05 -1.68
C GLU A 135 1.36 -7.40 -2.12
N THR A 136 0.07 -7.43 -2.48
CA THR A 136 -0.52 -8.61 -3.11
C THR A 136 -0.27 -8.59 -4.61
N SER A 137 0.13 -9.72 -5.16
CA SER A 137 0.34 -9.85 -6.60
C SER A 137 -0.97 -9.67 -7.35
N PRO A 138 -1.00 -8.85 -8.40
CA PRO A 138 -2.20 -8.68 -9.20
C PRO A 138 -2.58 -9.91 -10.03
N GLN A 139 -1.68 -10.90 -10.20
CA GLN A 139 -1.86 -11.98 -11.17
C GLN A 139 -1.74 -13.39 -10.59
N CYS A 140 -0.95 -13.62 -9.55
CA CYS A 140 -0.59 -14.99 -9.13
C CYS A 140 -1.14 -15.42 -7.77
N GLY A 141 -1.98 -14.61 -7.11
CA GLY A 141 -2.57 -14.98 -5.82
C GLY A 141 -1.54 -15.15 -4.71
N LEU A 142 -0.48 -14.33 -4.72
CA LEU A 142 0.59 -14.32 -3.73
C LEU A 142 0.66 -12.95 -3.06
N ALA A 143 1.08 -12.91 -1.81
CA ALA A 143 1.47 -11.70 -1.11
C ALA A 143 2.95 -11.76 -0.73
N VAL A 144 3.64 -10.65 -0.91
CA VAL A 144 4.98 -10.43 -0.40
C VAL A 144 4.93 -9.51 0.79
N THR A 145 5.74 -9.79 1.82
CA THR A 145 5.94 -8.89 2.97
C THR A 145 7.42 -8.61 3.19
N ALA A 146 7.71 -7.42 3.66
CA ALA A 146 9.04 -6.96 4.01
C ALA A 146 9.07 -6.56 5.49
N ASP A 147 10.04 -7.10 6.25
CA ASP A 147 10.05 -6.98 7.70
C ASP A 147 11.28 -6.23 8.26
N ASP A 148 11.22 -5.92 9.55
CA ASP A 148 12.28 -5.25 10.31
C ASP A 148 13.58 -6.06 10.41
N PHE A 149 13.48 -7.38 10.17
CA PHE A 149 14.61 -8.30 10.32
C PHE A 149 15.36 -8.58 9.01
N GLY A 150 15.06 -7.81 7.96
CA GLY A 150 15.70 -7.94 6.64
C GLY A 150 15.20 -9.13 5.83
N LYS A 151 14.01 -9.64 6.15
CA LYS A 151 13.43 -10.81 5.49
C LYS A 151 12.31 -10.41 4.54
N ILE A 152 12.29 -11.06 3.39
CA ILE A 152 11.17 -11.10 2.47
C ILE A 152 10.45 -12.43 2.67
N LYS A 153 9.14 -12.37 2.87
CA LYS A 153 8.28 -13.56 2.98
C LYS A 153 7.25 -13.57 1.87
N LEU A 154 6.95 -14.76 1.38
CA LEU A 154 5.98 -14.98 0.32
C LEU A 154 4.87 -15.90 0.83
N PHE A 155 3.63 -15.45 0.76
CA PHE A 155 2.44 -16.15 1.21
C PHE A 155 1.46 -16.36 0.06
N ASN A 156 0.61 -17.38 0.17
CA ASN A 156 -0.60 -17.46 -0.66
C ASN A 156 -1.65 -16.46 -0.17
N THR A 157 -2.41 -15.85 -1.09
CA THR A 157 -3.53 -14.96 -0.73
C THR A 157 -4.88 -15.56 -1.10
N PRO A 158 -5.93 -15.26 -0.32
CA PRO A 158 -5.94 -14.49 0.93
C PRO A 158 -5.27 -15.25 2.09
N CYS A 159 -4.37 -14.57 2.81
CA CYS A 159 -3.67 -15.09 3.98
C CYS A 159 -4.42 -14.65 5.24
N THR A 160 -5.33 -15.50 5.71
CA THR A 160 -6.22 -15.18 6.86
C THR A 160 -5.89 -15.94 8.13
N SER A 161 -4.91 -16.87 8.08
CA SER A 161 -4.50 -17.68 9.22
C SER A 161 -3.07 -17.34 9.63
N TRP A 162 -2.83 -17.13 10.91
CA TRP A 162 -1.50 -16.85 11.47
C TRP A 162 -0.51 -18.03 11.33
N ASP A 163 -1.01 -19.25 11.09
CA ASP A 163 -0.19 -20.42 10.86
C ASP A 163 -0.02 -20.74 9.36
N ALA A 164 -0.31 -19.75 8.49
CA ALA A 164 -0.18 -19.95 7.06
C ALA A 164 1.27 -20.26 6.66
N PRO A 165 1.50 -21.25 5.80
CA PRO A 165 2.84 -21.54 5.31
C PRO A 165 3.36 -20.40 4.44
N TYR A 166 4.66 -20.15 4.52
CA TYR A 166 5.32 -19.12 3.73
C TYR A 166 6.74 -19.55 3.34
N TYR A 167 7.21 -18.97 2.25
CA TYR A 167 8.63 -18.99 1.92
C TYR A 167 9.32 -17.74 2.46
N VAL A 168 10.55 -17.89 2.94
CA VAL A 168 11.32 -16.77 3.51
C VAL A 168 12.71 -16.74 2.91
N HIS A 169 13.15 -15.54 2.55
CA HIS A 169 14.52 -15.28 2.15
C HIS A 169 15.07 -14.08 2.92
N GLN A 170 16.36 -14.17 3.26
CA GLN A 170 17.10 -13.10 3.89
C GLN A 170 18.24 -12.66 2.96
N GLY A 171 18.26 -11.39 2.60
CA GLY A 171 19.30 -10.79 1.76
C GLY A 171 19.74 -9.45 2.30
N HIS A 172 18.78 -8.69 2.83
CA HIS A 172 19.07 -7.41 3.45
C HIS A 172 19.73 -7.59 4.82
N SER A 173 20.69 -6.73 5.12
CA SER A 173 21.38 -6.71 6.42
C SER A 173 20.75 -5.74 7.43
N SER A 174 19.65 -5.09 7.04
CA SER A 174 18.85 -4.16 7.85
C SER A 174 17.38 -4.34 7.54
N HIS A 175 16.52 -3.62 8.26
CA HIS A 175 15.09 -3.55 7.99
C HIS A 175 14.82 -3.19 6.51
N ILE A 176 13.80 -3.79 5.96
CA ILE A 176 13.34 -3.50 4.61
C ILE A 176 12.24 -2.47 4.69
N THR A 177 12.37 -1.38 3.97
CA THR A 177 11.42 -0.26 4.04
C THR A 177 10.27 -0.39 3.05
N ASN A 178 10.49 -1.09 1.93
CA ASN A 178 9.44 -1.28 0.93
C ASN A 178 9.70 -2.53 0.08
N CYS A 179 8.63 -3.16 -0.40
CA CYS A 179 8.68 -4.23 -1.40
C CYS A 179 7.51 -4.07 -2.38
N MET A 180 7.76 -4.35 -3.65
CA MET A 180 6.76 -4.24 -4.70
C MET A 180 6.93 -5.33 -5.76
N TRP A 181 5.81 -5.79 -6.32
CA TRP A 181 5.78 -6.63 -7.51
C TRP A 181 6.04 -5.80 -8.77
N ASN A 182 6.65 -6.43 -9.76
CA ASN A 182 6.59 -5.87 -11.12
C ASN A 182 5.22 -6.17 -11.76
N CYS A 183 4.94 -5.54 -12.89
CA CYS A 183 3.61 -5.56 -13.51
C CYS A 183 3.12 -6.95 -13.97
N ASP A 184 4.02 -7.91 -14.19
CA ASP A 184 3.70 -9.29 -14.61
C ASP A 184 3.84 -10.32 -13.48
N SER A 185 4.11 -9.88 -12.25
CA SER A 185 4.28 -10.70 -11.06
C SER A 185 5.39 -11.76 -11.14
N THR A 186 6.40 -11.54 -12.00
CA THR A 186 7.56 -12.44 -12.13
C THR A 186 8.71 -12.07 -11.19
N TYR A 187 8.76 -10.80 -10.78
CA TYR A 187 9.78 -10.27 -9.89
C TYR A 187 9.18 -9.47 -8.75
N VAL A 188 9.89 -9.50 -7.62
CA VAL A 188 9.69 -8.58 -6.50
C VAL A 188 10.94 -7.71 -6.38
N VAL A 189 10.76 -6.42 -6.16
CA VAL A 189 11.83 -5.50 -5.80
C VAL A 189 11.68 -5.14 -4.34
N SER A 190 12.76 -5.18 -3.57
CA SER A 190 12.80 -4.72 -2.19
C SER A 190 13.90 -3.69 -1.98
N VAL A 191 13.66 -2.75 -1.07
CA VAL A 191 14.63 -1.72 -0.71
C VAL A 191 14.87 -1.71 0.80
N GLY A 192 16.13 -1.82 1.18
CA GLY A 192 16.54 -1.81 2.58
C GLY A 192 16.78 -0.38 3.09
N GLY A 193 16.65 -0.21 4.39
CA GLY A 193 16.88 1.06 5.07
C GLY A 193 18.38 1.37 5.19
N ASN A 194 19.00 0.91 6.28
CA ASN A 194 20.40 1.25 6.60
C ASN A 194 21.43 0.53 5.73
N ASP A 195 21.08 -0.60 5.11
CA ASP A 195 21.97 -1.30 4.19
C ASP A 195 22.07 -0.63 2.81
N ARG A 196 21.14 0.29 2.50
CA ARG A 196 21.12 1.09 1.25
C ARG A 196 21.12 0.23 -0.02
N CYS A 197 20.55 -0.97 0.06
CA CYS A 197 20.49 -1.92 -1.03
C CYS A 197 19.08 -1.96 -1.65
N ALA A 198 19.02 -2.12 -2.97
CA ALA A 198 17.84 -2.59 -3.68
C ALA A 198 18.12 -3.99 -4.20
N MET A 199 17.18 -4.91 -3.96
CA MET A 199 17.28 -6.30 -4.39
C MET A 199 16.14 -6.66 -5.30
N VAL A 200 16.42 -7.52 -6.28
CA VAL A 200 15.44 -8.05 -7.22
C VAL A 200 15.35 -9.56 -7.00
N TRP A 201 14.16 -10.05 -6.72
CA TRP A 201 13.86 -11.44 -6.42
C TRP A 201 13.03 -12.01 -7.56
N ARG A 202 13.48 -13.11 -8.14
CA ARG A 202 12.71 -13.82 -9.13
C ARG A 202 11.79 -14.82 -8.43
N VAL A 203 10.50 -14.75 -8.76
CA VAL A 203 9.53 -15.76 -8.31
C VAL A 203 9.55 -16.93 -9.27
N VAL A 204 9.67 -18.14 -8.75
CA VAL A 204 9.69 -19.39 -9.53
C VAL A 204 8.71 -20.37 -8.91
N GLU A 205 8.02 -21.12 -9.75
CA GLU A 205 7.26 -22.29 -9.28
C GLU A 205 8.25 -23.38 -8.86
N LEU A 206 7.98 -24.04 -7.75
CA LEU A 206 8.73 -25.22 -7.33
C LEU A 206 8.09 -26.44 -7.99
N GLU A 207 8.91 -27.23 -8.67
CA GLU A 207 8.51 -28.52 -9.27
C GLU A 207 8.18 -29.57 -8.18
#